data_b6824e26c6dd9fe5da103b7608084f2f
#
_entry.id   b6824e26c6dd9fe5da103b7608084f2f
#
_cell.length_a   1.000
_cell.length_b   1.000
_cell.length_c   1.000
_cell.angle_alpha   90.00
_cell.angle_beta   90.00
_cell.angle_gamma   90.00
#
_symmetry.space_group_name_H-M   'P 1'
#
loop_
_entity.id
_entity.type
_entity.pdbx_description
1 polymer ?
#
loop_
_entity_poly.entity_id
_entity_poly.type
_entity_poly.pdbx_seq_one_letter_code
_entity_poly.pdbx_strand_id
1 'polypeptide(L)'
;MTIQFLKNVKKQSYKGLFLTALACGVVPLQSCENTTTEQKNDVAVQEKPVRAHSITKGRAITNVKDVFKCDVPGWRVTAEGTLVGDDGREWVVPAKSSYQTGLKATDLFNECTGVLLENEDGLAVDEVPIIEIDSDGEVVTGYFFGDNYFEFFVNGKLVTVDPIPYWPFNTSAIRFKAKRPFVMGVKMIDWSENLGLGSELMRGVPFHTGDGGFVAIFKDKGGSVISSTDSSWRVQPYYISPLLDPSCVQADRTSKSCTVPPKSDAESAYGVHWDVPENWGLENFDDGAWQNATLYTNEDIGGSIQRPAYQNFTGLFDNPAHDAEFIWSENLLQDNLVLARKIIE
;
A
#
# COMPACT_ATOMS: atom_id res chain seq x y z
N MET A 1 -44.47 -26.23 -10.62
CA MET A 1 -45.53 -25.73 -9.68
C MET A 1 -45.29 -24.23 -9.54
N THR A 2 -46.11 -23.50 -10.29
CA THR A 2 -46.02 -22.06 -10.58
C THR A 2 -46.91 -21.32 -9.58
N ILE A 3 -46.37 -20.29 -8.90
CA ILE A 3 -47.23 -19.30 -8.24
C ILE A 3 -46.70 -17.90 -8.55
N GLN A 4 -47.49 -17.19 -9.38
CA GLN A 4 -47.47 -15.76 -9.57
C GLN A 4 -48.25 -15.08 -8.44
N PHE A 5 -47.79 -13.94 -7.95
CA PHE A 5 -48.67 -12.96 -7.33
C PHE A 5 -48.28 -11.52 -7.71
N LEU A 6 -49.35 -10.82 -8.00
CA LEU A 6 -49.53 -9.54 -8.68
C LEU A 6 -49.24 -8.30 -7.80
N LYS A 7 -48.74 -7.29 -8.47
CA LYS A 7 -48.94 -5.81 -8.39
C LYS A 7 -49.90 -5.26 -7.31
N ASN A 8 -49.47 -4.18 -6.67
CA ASN A 8 -50.35 -3.00 -6.53
C ASN A 8 -49.56 -1.69 -6.42
N VAL A 9 -49.89 -0.80 -7.36
CA VAL A 9 -49.46 0.60 -7.47
C VAL A 9 -50.46 1.46 -6.70
N LYS A 10 -50.01 2.44 -5.93
CA LYS A 10 -50.81 3.62 -5.57
C LYS A 10 -49.96 4.89 -5.71
N LYS A 11 -50.32 5.65 -6.75
CA LYS A 11 -50.05 7.09 -6.89
C LYS A 11 -50.95 7.87 -5.95
N GLN A 12 -50.41 8.85 -5.26
CA GLN A 12 -51.23 9.95 -4.71
C GLN A 12 -50.58 11.29 -5.07
N SER A 13 -51.38 12.04 -5.86
CA SER A 13 -51.15 13.41 -6.28
C SER A 13 -51.84 14.33 -5.28
N TYR A 14 -51.18 15.41 -4.83
CA TYR A 14 -51.84 16.54 -4.22
C TYR A 14 -51.40 17.83 -4.91
N LYS A 15 -52.39 18.42 -5.60
CA LYS A 15 -52.42 19.83 -6.04
C LYS A 15 -53.05 20.63 -4.91
N GLY A 16 -52.44 21.73 -4.53
CA GLY A 16 -53.02 22.74 -3.65
C GLY A 16 -52.62 24.12 -4.16
N LEU A 17 -53.58 24.74 -4.82
CA LEU A 17 -53.59 26.12 -5.31
C LEU A 17 -54.17 27.00 -4.20
N PHE A 18 -53.56 28.11 -3.85
CA PHE A 18 -54.22 29.22 -3.18
C PHE A 18 -53.76 30.57 -3.73
N LEU A 19 -54.79 31.29 -4.19
CA LEU A 19 -54.78 32.67 -4.72
C LEU A 19 -55.15 33.66 -3.61
N THR A 20 -54.78 34.94 -3.90
CA THR A 20 -55.35 36.23 -3.41
C THR A 20 -54.78 36.73 -2.06
N ALA A 21 -54.45 38.01 -1.89
CA ALA A 21 -55.15 39.21 -2.28
C ALA A 21 -54.25 40.45 -2.39
N LEU A 22 -54.62 41.33 -3.30
CA LEU A 22 -54.13 42.73 -3.42
C LEU A 22 -54.60 43.58 -2.23
N ALA A 23 -53.73 44.46 -1.73
CA ALA A 23 -54.17 45.69 -1.10
C ALA A 23 -53.25 46.84 -1.51
N CYS A 24 -53.82 47.80 -2.24
CA CYS A 24 -53.25 49.10 -2.59
C CYS A 24 -53.13 49.98 -1.36
N GLY A 25 -51.95 50.58 -1.11
CA GLY A 25 -51.80 51.69 -0.21
C GLY A 25 -50.81 52.71 -0.81
N VAL A 26 -51.38 53.83 -1.22
CA VAL A 26 -50.66 55.01 -1.76
C VAL A 26 -50.21 55.86 -0.60
N VAL A 27 -48.93 56.35 -0.57
CA VAL A 27 -48.45 57.59 0.06
C VAL A 27 -46.90 57.68 0.01
N PRO A 28 -46.21 58.84 0.16
CA PRO A 28 -45.74 59.71 -0.90
C PRO A 28 -44.20 59.68 -1.08
N LEU A 29 -43.79 60.29 -2.13
CA LEU A 29 -42.39 60.56 -2.54
C LEU A 29 -41.63 61.34 -1.43
N GLN A 30 -40.58 60.74 -0.89
CA GLN A 30 -39.45 61.43 -0.28
C GLN A 30 -38.18 60.93 -0.92
N SER A 31 -37.49 61.86 -1.56
CA SER A 31 -36.16 61.67 -2.16
C SER A 31 -35.17 61.35 -1.09
N CYS A 32 -34.53 60.21 -1.20
CA CYS A 32 -33.28 59.88 -0.49
C CYS A 32 -32.27 59.40 -1.50
N GLU A 33 -31.10 59.99 -1.49
CA GLU A 33 -29.92 59.64 -2.26
C GLU A 33 -29.53 58.19 -2.02
N ASN A 34 -29.43 57.44 -3.08
CA ASN A 34 -28.91 56.05 -3.09
C ASN A 34 -27.42 56.04 -2.89
N THR A 35 -26.92 55.86 -1.71
CA THR A 35 -25.58 55.35 -1.47
C THR A 35 -25.66 53.82 -1.48
N THR A 36 -25.36 53.19 -2.62
CA THR A 36 -25.27 51.76 -2.75
C THR A 36 -23.98 51.30 -2.10
N THR A 37 -24.06 50.89 -0.85
CA THR A 37 -23.00 50.12 -0.22
C THR A 37 -23.18 48.68 -0.63
N GLU A 38 -22.41 48.24 -1.62
CA GLU A 38 -22.25 46.79 -1.87
C GLU A 38 -21.61 46.14 -0.65
N GLN A 39 -22.41 45.47 0.14
CA GLN A 39 -21.90 44.50 1.10
C GLN A 39 -21.37 43.31 0.32
N LYS A 40 -20.05 43.29 0.07
CA LYS A 40 -19.35 42.04 -0.24
C LYS A 40 -19.48 41.14 0.96
N ASN A 41 -20.33 40.13 0.84
CA ASN A 41 -20.28 38.97 1.70
C ASN A 41 -19.00 38.20 1.38
N ASP A 42 -17.89 38.59 1.98
CA ASP A 42 -16.69 37.74 2.06
C ASP A 42 -17.09 36.55 2.97
N VAL A 43 -17.58 35.50 2.34
CA VAL A 43 -17.62 34.18 2.96
C VAL A 43 -16.15 33.77 3.11
N ALA A 44 -15.59 34.01 4.29
CA ALA A 44 -14.29 33.47 4.64
C ALA A 44 -14.41 31.95 4.53
N VAL A 45 -13.87 31.38 3.45
CA VAL A 45 -13.59 29.95 3.36
C VAL A 45 -12.59 29.68 4.47
N GLN A 46 -13.06 29.14 5.56
CA GLN A 46 -12.16 28.60 6.59
C GLN A 46 -11.39 27.47 5.93
N GLU A 47 -10.15 27.74 5.54
CA GLU A 47 -9.21 26.69 5.16
C GLU A 47 -9.10 25.78 6.38
N LYS A 48 -9.58 24.54 6.23
CA LYS A 48 -9.34 23.49 7.23
C LYS A 48 -7.83 23.39 7.42
N PRO A 49 -7.35 23.33 8.69
CA PRO A 49 -5.92 23.14 8.91
C PRO A 49 -5.45 21.90 8.13
N VAL A 50 -4.41 22.06 7.34
CA VAL A 50 -3.80 20.96 6.60
C VAL A 50 -3.28 19.95 7.63
N ARG A 51 -3.99 18.86 7.82
CA ARG A 51 -3.54 17.77 8.67
C ARG A 51 -2.39 17.04 7.98
N ALA A 52 -1.44 16.58 8.77
CA ALA A 52 -0.33 15.76 8.26
C ALA A 52 -0.80 14.41 7.69
N HIS A 53 -2.03 13.98 8.02
CA HIS A 53 -2.64 12.73 7.59
C HIS A 53 -4.11 12.94 7.22
N SER A 54 -4.64 11.99 6.45
CA SER A 54 -6.05 11.90 6.06
C SER A 54 -6.67 10.63 6.63
N ILE A 55 -7.95 10.69 6.99
CA ILE A 55 -8.69 9.55 7.51
C ILE A 55 -9.75 9.15 6.49
N THR A 56 -9.73 7.89 6.08
CA THR A 56 -10.75 7.29 5.20
C THR A 56 -11.64 6.33 5.97
N LYS A 57 -12.79 5.97 5.39
CA LYS A 57 -13.73 5.02 5.98
C LYS A 57 -14.38 4.16 4.91
N GLY A 58 -14.53 2.88 5.22
CA GLY A 58 -15.20 1.91 4.36
C GLY A 58 -14.33 1.38 3.23
N ARG A 59 -14.95 0.70 2.29
CA ARG A 59 -14.28 0.06 1.15
C ARG A 59 -13.92 1.06 0.06
N ALA A 60 -12.83 0.78 -0.61
CA ALA A 60 -12.43 1.53 -1.79
C ALA A 60 -13.35 1.29 -2.99
N ILE A 61 -13.43 2.30 -3.85
CA ILE A 61 -13.98 2.13 -5.20
C ILE A 61 -12.89 1.53 -6.07
N THR A 62 -13.13 0.35 -6.64
CA THR A 62 -12.16 -0.33 -7.50
C THR A 62 -11.95 0.42 -8.80
N ASN A 63 -10.74 0.89 -9.04
CA ASN A 63 -10.35 1.56 -10.27
C ASN A 63 -9.62 0.62 -11.23
N VAL A 64 -8.76 -0.24 -10.72
CA VAL A 64 -8.01 -1.22 -11.47
C VAL A 64 -8.34 -2.59 -10.90
N LYS A 65 -9.04 -3.42 -11.69
CA LYS A 65 -9.26 -4.83 -11.39
C LYS A 65 -8.16 -5.65 -12.02
N ASP A 66 -7.87 -6.78 -11.39
CA ASP A 66 -6.94 -7.76 -11.96
C ASP A 66 -5.62 -7.10 -12.39
N VAL A 67 -4.98 -6.36 -11.47
CA VAL A 67 -3.64 -5.76 -11.67
C VAL A 67 -2.68 -6.81 -12.23
N PHE A 68 -2.84 -8.03 -11.76
CA PHE A 68 -2.10 -9.22 -12.16
C PHE A 68 -3.07 -10.40 -12.37
N LYS A 69 -2.71 -11.31 -13.29
CA LYS A 69 -3.47 -12.52 -13.52
C LYS A 69 -2.55 -13.72 -13.69
N CYS A 70 -2.91 -14.79 -13.02
CA CYS A 70 -2.16 -16.04 -13.03
C CYS A 70 -3.14 -17.23 -13.12
N ASP A 71 -2.81 -18.22 -13.92
CA ASP A 71 -3.70 -19.37 -14.17
C ASP A 71 -3.44 -20.56 -13.23
N VAL A 72 -2.92 -20.31 -12.01
CA VAL A 72 -2.72 -21.36 -11.01
C VAL A 72 -3.97 -21.55 -10.13
N PRO A 73 -4.21 -22.79 -9.63
CA PRO A 73 -5.32 -23.02 -8.70
C PRO A 73 -5.18 -22.19 -7.42
N GLY A 74 -6.26 -21.50 -7.05
CA GLY A 74 -6.28 -20.66 -5.86
C GLY A 74 -5.82 -19.23 -6.08
N TRP A 75 -5.51 -18.83 -7.32
CA TRP A 75 -5.25 -17.44 -7.66
C TRP A 75 -6.36 -16.51 -7.15
N ARG A 76 -5.96 -15.38 -6.62
CA ARG A 76 -6.85 -14.36 -6.05
C ARG A 76 -6.66 -13.01 -6.74
N VAL A 77 -7.74 -12.26 -6.81
CA VAL A 77 -7.77 -10.95 -7.48
C VAL A 77 -6.90 -9.95 -6.73
N THR A 78 -6.02 -9.28 -7.46
CA THR A 78 -5.26 -8.12 -6.97
C THR A 78 -5.84 -6.86 -7.60
N ALA A 79 -6.29 -5.91 -6.79
CA ALA A 79 -6.96 -4.72 -7.28
C ALA A 79 -6.48 -3.45 -6.56
N GLU A 80 -6.44 -2.34 -7.30
CA GLU A 80 -6.29 -1.01 -6.74
C GLU A 80 -7.64 -0.30 -6.71
N GLY A 81 -7.89 0.47 -5.68
CA GLY A 81 -9.09 1.27 -5.54
C GLY A 81 -8.79 2.66 -5.02
N THR A 82 -9.83 3.48 -4.86
CA THR A 82 -9.72 4.82 -4.28
C THR A 82 -10.68 5.01 -3.13
N LEU A 83 -10.25 5.82 -2.17
CA LEU A 83 -11.04 6.32 -1.04
C LEU A 83 -10.86 7.83 -0.95
N VAL A 84 -11.92 8.52 -0.54
CA VAL A 84 -11.85 9.95 -0.25
C VAL A 84 -11.69 10.15 1.25
N GLY A 85 -10.67 10.90 1.64
CA GLY A 85 -10.39 11.21 3.03
C GLY A 85 -11.30 12.31 3.59
N ASP A 86 -11.25 12.47 4.91
CA ASP A 86 -12.00 13.47 5.66
C ASP A 86 -11.61 14.93 5.33
N ASP A 87 -10.48 15.10 4.68
CA ASP A 87 -9.95 16.37 4.15
C ASP A 87 -10.29 16.59 2.66
N GLY A 88 -10.95 15.62 2.01
CA GLY A 88 -11.32 15.66 0.61
C GLY A 88 -10.26 15.18 -0.37
N ARG A 89 -9.10 14.74 0.10
CA ARG A 89 -8.05 14.11 -0.74
C ARG A 89 -8.49 12.73 -1.17
N GLU A 90 -8.17 12.37 -2.42
CA GLU A 90 -8.34 11.01 -2.92
C GLU A 90 -7.06 10.21 -2.69
N TRP A 91 -7.22 8.98 -2.20
CA TRP A 91 -6.15 8.06 -1.88
C TRP A 91 -6.31 6.77 -2.68
N VAL A 92 -5.21 6.34 -3.30
CA VAL A 92 -5.14 5.00 -3.90
C VAL A 92 -4.75 4.01 -2.80
N VAL A 93 -5.49 2.92 -2.70
CA VAL A 93 -5.32 1.91 -1.65
C VAL A 93 -5.15 0.50 -2.23
N PRO A 94 -4.31 -0.33 -1.61
CA PRO A 94 -3.45 -0.05 -0.45
C PRO A 94 -2.39 1.01 -0.75
N ALA A 95 -1.90 1.06 -1.99
CA ALA A 95 -1.02 2.10 -2.51
C ALA A 95 -1.07 2.10 -4.03
N LYS A 96 -0.71 3.22 -4.66
CA LYS A 96 -0.43 3.24 -6.11
C LYS A 96 0.82 2.42 -6.37
N SER A 97 0.68 1.32 -7.13
CA SER A 97 1.81 0.46 -7.50
C SER A 97 2.46 0.90 -8.82
N SER A 98 3.73 0.53 -8.95
CA SER A 98 4.48 0.61 -10.22
C SER A 98 4.41 -0.71 -11.00
N TYR A 99 3.56 -1.65 -10.61
CA TYR A 99 3.52 -3.00 -11.16
C TYR A 99 3.42 -3.02 -12.69
N GLN A 100 2.51 -2.22 -13.27
CA GLN A 100 2.27 -2.22 -14.71
C GLN A 100 3.43 -1.69 -15.55
N THR A 101 4.27 -0.82 -14.98
CA THR A 101 5.32 -0.11 -15.71
C THR A 101 6.74 -0.46 -15.25
N GLY A 102 6.88 -1.00 -14.04
CA GLY A 102 8.16 -1.37 -13.46
C GLY A 102 8.75 -2.61 -14.11
N LEU A 103 10.09 -2.67 -14.17
CA LEU A 103 10.81 -3.87 -14.56
C LEU A 103 10.54 -4.94 -13.49
N LYS A 104 10.10 -6.12 -13.92
CA LYS A 104 9.94 -7.27 -13.04
C LYS A 104 11.29 -7.84 -12.65
N ALA A 105 11.46 -8.22 -11.39
CA ALA A 105 12.61 -9.00 -10.98
C ALA A 105 12.65 -10.34 -11.72
N THR A 106 13.83 -10.92 -11.84
CA THR A 106 14.02 -12.23 -12.48
C THR A 106 13.52 -13.33 -11.55
N ASP A 107 12.67 -14.19 -12.06
CA ASP A 107 12.11 -15.29 -11.27
C ASP A 107 13.19 -16.31 -10.88
N LEU A 108 13.18 -16.73 -9.61
CA LEU A 108 13.79 -17.97 -9.13
C LEU A 108 12.70 -19.03 -8.90
N PHE A 109 11.60 -18.62 -8.30
CA PHE A 109 10.43 -19.46 -8.15
C PHE A 109 9.17 -18.65 -8.45
N ASN A 110 8.44 -19.06 -9.47
CA ASN A 110 7.20 -18.40 -9.89
C ASN A 110 6.29 -19.40 -10.62
N GLU A 111 5.25 -19.86 -9.95
CA GLU A 111 4.30 -20.82 -10.50
C GLU A 111 3.56 -20.28 -11.74
N CYS A 112 3.40 -18.94 -11.83
CA CYS A 112 2.70 -18.31 -12.95
C CYS A 112 3.51 -18.30 -14.25
N THR A 113 4.83 -18.27 -14.16
CA THR A 113 5.74 -18.32 -15.31
C THR A 113 6.31 -19.72 -15.57
N GLY A 114 6.16 -20.62 -14.58
CA GLY A 114 6.72 -21.97 -14.64
C GLY A 114 8.22 -22.04 -14.33
N VAL A 115 8.83 -20.98 -13.84
CA VAL A 115 10.20 -21.00 -13.30
C VAL A 115 10.14 -21.54 -11.88
N LEU A 116 10.71 -22.72 -11.63
CA LEU A 116 10.59 -23.43 -10.36
C LEU A 116 11.97 -24.00 -9.95
N LEU A 117 12.89 -23.11 -9.58
CA LEU A 117 14.22 -23.53 -9.11
C LEU A 117 14.12 -24.15 -7.71
N GLU A 118 15.01 -25.11 -7.43
CA GLU A 118 15.09 -25.77 -6.13
C GLU A 118 15.99 -25.01 -5.12
N ASN A 119 16.82 -24.08 -5.62
CA ASN A 119 17.70 -23.20 -4.86
C ASN A 119 18.26 -22.11 -5.78
N GLU A 120 19.03 -21.16 -5.21
CA GLU A 120 19.63 -20.05 -5.95
C GLU A 120 20.72 -20.48 -6.93
N ASP A 121 21.37 -21.63 -6.73
CA ASP A 121 22.43 -22.13 -7.63
C ASP A 121 21.89 -22.47 -9.02
N GLY A 122 20.58 -22.72 -9.13
CA GLY A 122 19.90 -22.90 -10.42
C GLY A 122 19.81 -21.64 -11.26
N LEU A 123 20.04 -20.46 -10.70
CA LEU A 123 19.99 -19.20 -11.42
C LEU A 123 21.29 -18.97 -12.20
N ALA A 124 21.20 -18.79 -13.50
CA ALA A 124 22.29 -18.29 -14.32
C ALA A 124 22.51 -16.78 -14.03
N VAL A 125 23.10 -16.47 -12.87
CA VAL A 125 23.18 -15.10 -12.33
C VAL A 125 23.78 -14.11 -13.33
N ASP A 126 24.73 -14.54 -14.15
CA ASP A 126 25.36 -13.67 -15.17
C ASP A 126 24.44 -13.31 -16.33
N GLU A 127 23.34 -14.02 -16.51
CA GLU A 127 22.30 -13.72 -17.50
C GLU A 127 21.25 -12.72 -16.97
N VAL A 128 21.18 -12.50 -15.64
CA VAL A 128 20.29 -11.50 -15.06
C VAL A 128 20.74 -10.11 -15.50
N PRO A 129 19.86 -9.30 -16.12
CA PRO A 129 20.21 -7.95 -16.57
C PRO A 129 20.71 -7.05 -15.43
N ILE A 130 21.77 -6.29 -15.67
CA ILE A 130 22.29 -5.32 -14.71
C ILE A 130 21.62 -3.98 -14.96
N ILE A 131 20.95 -3.45 -13.96
CA ILE A 131 20.38 -2.09 -13.98
C ILE A 131 21.45 -1.11 -13.51
N GLU A 132 21.89 -0.25 -14.43
CA GLU A 132 22.92 0.73 -14.14
C GLU A 132 22.33 1.94 -13.40
N ILE A 133 22.81 2.17 -12.17
CA ILE A 133 22.56 3.40 -11.40
C ILE A 133 23.78 4.30 -11.59
N ASP A 134 24.97 3.77 -11.32
CA ASP A 134 26.26 4.46 -11.48
C ASP A 134 27.18 3.63 -12.39
N SER A 135 27.76 4.28 -13.41
CA SER A 135 28.62 3.59 -14.40
C SER A 135 29.94 3.07 -13.82
N ASP A 136 30.44 3.68 -12.73
CA ASP A 136 31.64 3.30 -12.00
C ASP A 136 31.38 2.53 -10.68
N GLY A 137 30.10 2.12 -10.47
CA GLY A 137 29.69 1.37 -9.30
C GLY A 137 30.10 -0.09 -9.29
N GLU A 138 29.92 -0.77 -8.17
CA GLU A 138 30.03 -2.22 -8.05
C GLU A 138 28.73 -2.90 -8.47
N VAL A 139 28.84 -4.14 -8.93
CA VAL A 139 27.66 -4.97 -9.24
C VAL A 139 27.21 -5.67 -7.98
N VAL A 140 25.92 -5.48 -7.67
CA VAL A 140 25.23 -6.12 -6.54
C VAL A 140 24.11 -7.00 -7.09
N THR A 141 23.99 -8.21 -6.52
CA THR A 141 22.84 -9.10 -6.76
C THR A 141 21.96 -9.10 -5.51
N GLY A 142 20.71 -8.69 -5.65
CA GLY A 142 19.69 -8.78 -4.62
C GLY A 142 18.78 -9.98 -4.86
N TYR A 143 18.45 -10.71 -3.81
CA TYR A 143 17.45 -11.78 -3.78
C TYR A 143 16.33 -11.39 -2.85
N PHE A 144 15.08 -11.64 -3.24
CA PHE A 144 13.91 -11.11 -2.55
C PHE A 144 12.82 -12.17 -2.40
N PHE A 145 12.17 -12.12 -1.25
CA PHE A 145 10.87 -12.72 -1.02
C PHE A 145 9.99 -11.70 -0.31
N GLY A 146 8.79 -11.44 -0.82
CA GLY A 146 7.85 -10.47 -0.25
C GLY A 146 6.47 -11.07 -0.05
N ASP A 147 5.83 -10.67 1.03
CA ASP A 147 4.43 -10.91 1.35
C ASP A 147 3.76 -9.56 1.61
N ASN A 148 2.95 -9.02 0.69
CA ASN A 148 2.57 -9.61 -0.63
C ASN A 148 3.38 -9.04 -1.80
N TYR A 149 3.83 -7.78 -1.74
CA TYR A 149 4.42 -7.08 -2.89
C TYR A 149 5.48 -6.06 -2.46
N PHE A 150 6.51 -5.94 -3.29
CA PHE A 150 7.53 -4.91 -3.09
C PHE A 150 7.91 -4.17 -4.37
N GLU A 151 8.39 -2.94 -4.18
CA GLU A 151 9.10 -2.16 -5.18
C GLU A 151 10.48 -1.80 -4.61
N PHE A 152 11.54 -2.14 -5.32
CA PHE A 152 12.92 -1.92 -4.87
C PHE A 152 13.55 -0.73 -5.59
N PHE A 153 14.18 0.14 -4.80
CA PHE A 153 14.80 1.38 -5.25
C PHE A 153 16.28 1.42 -4.84
N VAL A 154 17.10 2.06 -5.68
CA VAL A 154 18.47 2.44 -5.35
C VAL A 154 18.66 3.91 -5.64
N ASN A 155 19.11 4.70 -4.65
CA ASN A 155 19.26 6.15 -4.74
C ASN A 155 17.99 6.85 -5.28
N GLY A 156 16.81 6.41 -4.81
CA GLY A 156 15.50 6.93 -5.22
C GLY A 156 15.02 6.50 -6.61
N LYS A 157 15.83 5.77 -7.39
CA LYS A 157 15.45 5.24 -8.70
C LYS A 157 14.81 3.87 -8.53
N LEU A 158 13.61 3.66 -9.08
CA LEU A 158 12.98 2.34 -9.14
C LEU A 158 13.84 1.41 -9.99
N VAL A 159 14.30 0.31 -9.39
CA VAL A 159 15.14 -0.70 -10.03
C VAL A 159 14.32 -1.87 -10.49
N THR A 160 13.43 -2.37 -9.64
CA THR A 160 12.58 -3.50 -9.97
C THR A 160 11.31 -3.52 -9.13
N VAL A 161 10.34 -4.30 -9.57
CA VAL A 161 9.12 -4.61 -8.82
C VAL A 161 8.95 -6.12 -8.73
N ASP A 162 8.23 -6.55 -7.71
CA ASP A 162 7.85 -7.94 -7.52
C ASP A 162 7.12 -8.46 -8.78
N PRO A 163 7.49 -9.64 -9.30
CA PRO A 163 6.79 -10.25 -10.42
C PRO A 163 5.34 -10.65 -10.14
N ILE A 164 5.01 -10.94 -8.88
CA ILE A 164 3.65 -11.33 -8.46
C ILE A 164 3.16 -10.42 -7.33
N PRO A 165 2.19 -9.53 -7.59
CA PRO A 165 1.71 -8.59 -6.58
C PRO A 165 0.58 -9.19 -5.74
N TYR A 166 0.74 -10.25 -5.04
CA TYR A 166 -0.14 -10.84 -4.05
C TYR A 166 0.07 -12.36 -3.89
N TRP A 167 -0.52 -13.20 -4.73
CA TRP A 167 -0.49 -14.65 -4.61
C TRP A 167 -0.53 -15.31 -6.01
N PRO A 168 0.20 -16.40 -6.29
CA PRO A 168 1.05 -17.17 -5.38
C PRO A 168 2.36 -16.46 -5.02
N PHE A 169 2.96 -16.86 -3.89
CA PHE A 169 4.26 -16.35 -3.48
C PHE A 169 5.37 -16.72 -4.47
N ASN A 170 6.35 -15.88 -4.59
CA ASN A 170 7.49 -16.04 -5.48
C ASN A 170 8.79 -15.60 -4.80
N THR A 171 9.90 -16.10 -5.35
CA THR A 171 11.25 -15.63 -5.04
C THR A 171 11.89 -15.12 -6.31
N SER A 172 12.56 -14.00 -6.20
CA SER A 172 13.11 -13.30 -7.36
C SER A 172 14.49 -12.70 -7.09
N ALA A 173 15.19 -12.33 -8.17
CA ALA A 173 16.49 -11.66 -8.08
C ALA A 173 16.59 -10.49 -9.05
N ILE A 174 17.49 -9.58 -8.72
CA ILE A 174 17.88 -8.46 -9.58
C ILE A 174 19.38 -8.22 -9.50
N ARG A 175 19.98 -7.68 -10.55
CA ARG A 175 21.33 -7.14 -10.49
C ARG A 175 21.31 -5.65 -10.79
N PHE A 176 22.03 -4.90 -10.00
CA PHE A 176 22.21 -3.47 -10.23
C PHE A 176 23.66 -3.06 -10.01
N LYS A 177 24.02 -1.88 -10.49
CA LYS A 177 25.37 -1.33 -10.37
C LYS A 177 25.28 0.03 -9.72
N ALA A 178 25.85 0.16 -8.53
CA ALA A 178 25.82 1.38 -7.74
C ALA A 178 27.15 1.65 -7.07
N LYS A 179 27.45 2.93 -6.84
CA LYS A 179 28.66 3.37 -6.14
C LYS A 179 28.35 3.67 -4.69
N ARG A 180 29.18 3.18 -3.78
CA ARG A 180 29.05 3.49 -2.35
C ARG A 180 29.45 4.94 -2.02
N PRO A 181 28.78 5.60 -1.05
CA PRO A 181 27.58 5.09 -0.39
C PRO A 181 26.37 5.10 -1.32
N PHE A 182 25.44 4.16 -1.13
CA PHE A 182 24.17 4.18 -1.81
C PHE A 182 23.02 3.79 -0.87
N VAL A 183 21.82 4.26 -1.19
CA VAL A 183 20.60 3.96 -0.43
C VAL A 183 19.82 2.87 -1.12
N MET A 184 19.53 1.80 -0.39
CA MET A 184 18.49 0.85 -0.76
C MET A 184 17.18 1.28 -0.13
N GLY A 185 16.13 1.36 -0.93
CA GLY A 185 14.78 1.65 -0.51
C GLY A 185 13.83 0.54 -0.94
N VAL A 186 12.89 0.18 -0.09
CA VAL A 186 11.84 -0.79 -0.41
C VAL A 186 10.49 -0.19 -0.05
N LYS A 187 9.60 -0.18 -1.01
CA LYS A 187 8.18 0.08 -0.77
C LYS A 187 7.48 -1.25 -0.69
N MET A 188 6.98 -1.57 0.48
CA MET A 188 6.35 -2.84 0.83
C MET A 188 4.86 -2.63 0.97
N ILE A 189 4.06 -3.49 0.33
CA ILE A 189 2.60 -3.38 0.30
C ILE A 189 2.01 -4.72 0.68
N ASP A 190 1.21 -4.73 1.75
CA ASP A 190 0.28 -5.81 2.04
C ASP A 190 -0.97 -5.62 1.18
N TRP A 191 -1.07 -6.41 0.12
CA TRP A 191 -2.11 -6.25 -0.89
C TRP A 191 -3.35 -7.05 -0.53
N SER A 192 -4.51 -6.41 -0.56
CA SER A 192 -5.76 -6.99 -0.11
C SER A 192 -6.76 -7.19 -1.26
N GLU A 193 -7.42 -8.34 -1.30
CA GLU A 193 -8.58 -8.61 -2.17
C GLU A 193 -9.78 -7.69 -1.86
N ASN A 194 -9.87 -7.19 -0.64
CA ASN A 194 -10.95 -6.31 -0.19
C ASN A 194 -10.70 -4.84 -0.52
N LEU A 195 -10.02 -4.58 -1.64
CA LEU A 195 -9.95 -3.25 -2.24
C LEU A 195 -9.35 -2.22 -1.31
N GLY A 196 -8.20 -2.54 -0.75
CA GLY A 196 -7.39 -1.59 -0.05
C GLY A 196 -7.75 -1.35 1.41
N LEU A 197 -8.53 -2.22 2.02
CA LEU A 197 -8.78 -2.17 3.46
C LEU A 197 -7.69 -2.85 4.30
N GLY A 198 -6.62 -3.38 3.69
CA GLY A 198 -5.66 -4.21 4.41
C GLY A 198 -6.31 -5.49 4.93
N SER A 199 -7.18 -6.09 4.15
CA SER A 199 -7.96 -7.26 4.53
C SER A 199 -8.20 -8.17 3.33
N GLU A 200 -8.33 -9.45 3.58
CA GLU A 200 -8.49 -10.47 2.56
C GLU A 200 -9.91 -11.02 2.51
N LEU A 201 -10.38 -11.34 1.30
CA LEU A 201 -11.60 -12.11 1.07
C LEU A 201 -11.28 -13.61 1.05
N MET A 202 -10.92 -14.15 2.20
CA MET A 202 -10.47 -15.54 2.28
C MET A 202 -11.61 -16.49 2.62
N ARG A 203 -11.83 -17.52 1.79
CA ARG A 203 -12.80 -18.62 2.02
C ARG A 203 -14.23 -18.15 2.32
N GLY A 204 -14.67 -17.07 1.68
CA GLY A 204 -15.99 -16.49 1.89
C GLY A 204 -16.12 -15.66 3.17
N VAL A 205 -15.06 -15.42 3.91
CA VAL A 205 -15.01 -14.44 4.99
C VAL A 205 -14.86 -13.05 4.34
N PRO A 206 -15.80 -12.12 4.52
CA PRO A 206 -15.81 -10.88 3.78
C PRO A 206 -14.74 -9.87 4.23
N PHE A 207 -14.01 -10.20 5.28
CA PHE A 207 -13.03 -9.31 5.88
C PHE A 207 -12.05 -10.10 6.74
N HIS A 208 -10.80 -10.15 6.33
CA HIS A 208 -9.71 -10.83 7.03
C HIS A 208 -8.45 -9.97 6.89
N THR A 209 -7.80 -9.63 7.99
CA THR A 209 -6.51 -8.95 7.94
C THR A 209 -5.45 -9.90 7.40
N GLY A 210 -4.65 -9.40 6.46
CA GLY A 210 -3.44 -10.08 6.01
C GLY A 210 -2.30 -9.94 7.01
N ASP A 211 -1.15 -10.36 6.57
CA ASP A 211 0.13 -10.24 7.29
C ASP A 211 1.21 -9.90 6.26
N GLY A 212 1.95 -8.81 6.49
CA GLY A 212 3.03 -8.37 5.61
C GLY A 212 4.36 -8.98 6.01
N GLY A 213 5.31 -9.04 5.06
CA GLY A 213 6.66 -9.49 5.35
C GLY A 213 7.60 -9.28 4.17
N PHE A 214 8.83 -8.93 4.45
CA PHE A 214 9.85 -8.78 3.42
C PHE A 214 11.20 -9.26 3.91
N VAL A 215 11.84 -10.12 3.13
CA VAL A 215 13.20 -10.60 3.38
C VAL A 215 14.05 -10.46 2.14
N ALA A 216 15.29 -10.03 2.31
CA ALA A 216 16.24 -9.85 1.22
C ALA A 216 17.68 -10.08 1.64
N ILE A 217 18.48 -10.55 0.68
CA ILE A 217 19.93 -10.65 0.78
C ILE A 217 20.56 -9.97 -0.43
N PHE A 218 21.66 -9.26 -0.18
CA PHE A 218 22.43 -8.57 -1.21
C PHE A 218 23.88 -9.07 -1.19
N LYS A 219 24.34 -9.54 -2.35
CA LYS A 219 25.69 -10.08 -2.54
C LYS A 219 26.48 -9.23 -3.54
N ASP A 220 27.75 -9.03 -3.28
CA ASP A 220 28.69 -8.46 -4.25
C ASP A 220 28.96 -9.43 -5.41
N LYS A 221 29.72 -8.97 -6.40
CA LYS A 221 30.12 -9.81 -7.55
C LYS A 221 30.91 -11.07 -7.15
N GLY A 222 31.59 -11.04 -5.99
CA GLY A 222 32.34 -12.17 -5.44
C GLY A 222 31.47 -13.17 -4.67
N GLY A 223 30.17 -12.87 -4.48
CA GLY A 223 29.23 -13.68 -3.72
C GLY A 223 29.23 -13.39 -2.22
N SER A 224 30.02 -12.40 -1.76
CA SER A 224 30.02 -12.00 -0.35
C SER A 224 28.76 -11.20 -0.04
N VAL A 225 28.11 -11.49 1.09
CA VAL A 225 26.96 -10.72 1.55
C VAL A 225 27.40 -9.33 2.01
N ILE A 226 26.83 -8.30 1.40
CA ILE A 226 27.07 -6.89 1.74
C ILE A 226 25.94 -6.31 2.61
N SER A 227 24.76 -6.91 2.56
CA SER A 227 23.61 -6.55 3.39
C SER A 227 22.58 -7.67 3.39
N SER A 228 21.83 -7.77 4.47
CA SER A 228 20.60 -8.53 4.58
C SER A 228 19.53 -7.67 5.25
N THR A 229 18.28 -8.13 5.22
CA THR A 229 17.25 -7.52 6.05
C THR A 229 17.49 -7.87 7.51
N ASP A 230 17.51 -6.84 8.35
CA ASP A 230 17.75 -6.91 9.79
C ASP A 230 17.15 -5.69 10.50
N SER A 231 17.26 -5.62 11.82
CA SER A 231 16.74 -4.50 12.62
C SER A 231 17.42 -3.15 12.38
N SER A 232 18.49 -3.09 11.59
CA SER A 232 19.17 -1.83 11.26
C SER A 232 18.53 -1.10 10.06
N TRP A 233 17.59 -1.73 9.37
CA TRP A 233 16.75 -1.05 8.40
C TRP A 233 15.84 -0.05 9.10
N ARG A 234 15.61 1.11 8.48
CA ARG A 234 14.68 2.13 8.97
C ARG A 234 13.34 1.93 8.26
N VAL A 235 12.25 1.89 9.01
CA VAL A 235 10.91 1.65 8.47
C VAL A 235 9.90 2.70 8.93
N GLN A 236 8.91 2.98 8.08
CA GLN A 236 7.82 3.89 8.41
C GLN A 236 6.54 3.51 7.66
N PRO A 237 5.40 3.33 8.34
CA PRO A 237 4.11 3.13 7.69
C PRO A 237 3.57 4.42 7.08
N TYR A 238 2.87 4.28 5.95
CA TYR A 238 2.21 5.35 5.20
C TYR A 238 0.73 5.08 4.92
N TYR A 239 0.27 3.86 5.13
CA TYR A 239 -1.13 3.48 5.15
C TYR A 239 -1.37 2.44 6.22
N ILE A 240 -2.28 2.76 7.13
CA ILE A 240 -2.65 1.90 8.26
C ILE A 240 -4.15 1.63 8.19
N SER A 241 -4.54 0.39 8.04
CA SER A 241 -5.91 -0.10 7.90
C SER A 241 -5.92 -1.63 8.05
N PRO A 242 -7.02 -2.26 8.47
CA PRO A 242 -8.27 -1.67 8.91
C PRO A 242 -8.27 -1.31 10.40
N LEU A 243 -8.81 -0.16 10.74
CA LEU A 243 -8.88 0.33 12.12
C LEU A 243 -10.32 0.40 12.61
N LEU A 244 -10.56 0.00 13.85
CA LEU A 244 -11.83 0.24 14.54
C LEU A 244 -12.00 1.72 14.92
N ASP A 245 -10.90 2.34 15.37
CA ASP A 245 -10.84 3.75 15.77
C ASP A 245 -9.49 4.33 15.31
N PRO A 246 -9.48 5.33 14.40
CA PRO A 246 -8.24 5.90 13.90
C PRO A 246 -7.45 6.69 14.95
N SER A 247 -8.06 7.07 16.08
CA SER A 247 -7.37 7.77 17.18
C SER A 247 -6.34 6.91 17.90
N CYS A 248 -6.33 5.60 17.67
CA CYS A 248 -5.31 4.70 18.25
C CYS A 248 -3.92 4.91 17.62
N VAL A 249 -3.84 5.46 16.40
CA VAL A 249 -2.58 5.69 15.71
C VAL A 249 -1.86 6.89 16.33
N GLN A 250 -0.62 6.67 16.74
CA GLN A 250 0.17 7.69 17.43
C GLN A 250 0.78 8.70 16.45
N ALA A 251 1.33 9.78 16.96
CA ALA A 251 1.93 10.84 16.15
C ALA A 251 3.18 10.37 15.35
N ASP A 252 3.90 9.40 15.86
CA ASP A 252 5.02 8.72 15.20
C ASP A 252 4.60 7.60 14.24
N ARG A 253 3.29 7.44 14.04
CA ARG A 253 2.61 6.45 13.20
C ARG A 253 2.65 5.02 13.75
N THR A 254 2.96 4.83 15.02
CA THR A 254 2.81 3.51 15.63
C THR A 254 1.34 3.13 15.76
N SER A 255 1.03 1.87 15.47
CA SER A 255 -0.34 1.32 15.42
C SER A 255 -0.52 0.04 16.26
N LYS A 256 0.50 -0.39 16.99
CA LYS A 256 0.51 -1.65 17.75
C LYS A 256 -0.67 -1.82 18.72
N SER A 257 -1.18 -0.73 19.27
CA SER A 257 -2.32 -0.74 20.17
C SER A 257 -3.69 -0.69 19.47
N CYS A 258 -3.70 -0.59 18.15
CA CYS A 258 -4.91 -0.47 17.37
C CYS A 258 -5.69 -1.79 17.32
N THR A 259 -7.00 -1.67 17.24
CA THR A 259 -7.91 -2.80 17.19
C THR A 259 -8.50 -2.95 15.79
N VAL A 260 -8.52 -4.18 15.30
CA VAL A 260 -9.17 -4.53 14.04
C VAL A 260 -10.70 -4.50 14.23
N PRO A 261 -11.48 -3.94 13.29
CA PRO A 261 -12.94 -4.01 13.32
C PRO A 261 -13.45 -5.45 13.25
N PRO A 262 -14.71 -5.70 13.66
CA PRO A 262 -15.33 -7.02 13.50
C PRO A 262 -15.32 -7.47 12.03
N LYS A 263 -14.99 -8.73 11.78
CA LYS A 263 -14.86 -9.31 10.42
C LYS A 263 -16.10 -9.19 9.51
N SER A 264 -17.23 -8.85 10.06
CA SER A 264 -18.51 -8.70 9.33
C SER A 264 -18.77 -7.29 8.81
N ASP A 265 -17.99 -6.30 9.22
CA ASP A 265 -18.29 -4.88 8.97
C ASP A 265 -17.10 -4.10 8.42
N ALA A 266 -16.80 -4.37 7.16
CA ALA A 266 -15.76 -3.63 6.43
C ALA A 266 -16.13 -2.15 6.17
N GLU A 267 -17.43 -1.81 6.17
CA GLU A 267 -17.89 -0.45 5.91
C GLU A 267 -17.64 0.49 7.11
N SER A 268 -17.48 -0.06 8.31
CA SER A 268 -17.11 0.73 9.50
C SER A 268 -15.60 0.89 9.67
N ALA A 269 -14.78 0.17 8.91
CA ALA A 269 -13.33 0.22 9.01
C ALA A 269 -12.78 1.60 8.60
N TYR A 270 -11.79 2.07 9.36
CA TYR A 270 -11.05 3.29 9.04
C TYR A 270 -9.68 2.97 8.47
N GLY A 271 -9.14 3.92 7.70
CA GLY A 271 -7.75 3.95 7.26
C GLY A 271 -7.13 5.31 7.56
N VAL A 272 -5.85 5.32 7.88
CA VAL A 272 -5.05 6.54 8.05
C VAL A 272 -3.95 6.59 7.01
N HIS A 273 -3.82 7.71 6.31
CA HIS A 273 -2.93 7.89 5.17
C HIS A 273 -1.99 9.07 5.35
N TRP A 274 -0.77 8.93 4.86
CA TRP A 274 0.21 10.01 4.74
C TRP A 274 0.76 10.06 3.33
N ASP A 275 1.12 11.26 2.89
CA ASP A 275 1.87 11.43 1.63
C ASP A 275 3.26 10.80 1.78
N VAL A 276 3.64 9.99 0.79
CA VAL A 276 5.00 9.47 0.68
C VAL A 276 5.91 10.60 0.19
N PRO A 277 6.99 10.96 0.92
CA PRO A 277 7.92 11.98 0.47
C PRO A 277 8.59 11.58 -0.84
N GLU A 278 8.65 12.48 -1.83
CA GLU A 278 9.25 12.15 -3.14
C GLU A 278 10.73 11.77 -3.04
N ASN A 279 11.44 12.32 -2.06
CA ASN A 279 12.89 12.12 -1.86
C ASN A 279 13.23 11.02 -0.84
N TRP A 280 12.28 10.21 -0.40
CA TRP A 280 12.49 9.24 0.67
C TRP A 280 13.61 8.23 0.37
N GLY A 281 13.87 7.91 -0.88
CA GLY A 281 14.92 7.00 -1.32
C GLY A 281 16.30 7.65 -1.53
N LEU A 282 16.46 8.96 -1.29
CA LEU A 282 17.73 9.67 -1.48
C LEU A 282 18.59 9.65 -0.20
N GLU A 283 19.92 9.76 -0.38
CA GLU A 283 20.89 9.75 0.70
C GLU A 283 20.65 10.88 1.73
N ASN A 284 20.30 12.06 1.25
CA ASN A 284 20.08 13.24 2.10
C ASN A 284 18.67 13.31 2.73
N PHE A 285 17.86 12.27 2.60
CA PHE A 285 16.57 12.20 3.29
C PHE A 285 16.78 11.96 4.78
N ASP A 286 16.13 12.77 5.61
CA ASP A 286 16.16 12.59 7.07
C ASP A 286 15.15 11.52 7.50
N ASP A 287 15.65 10.32 7.79
CA ASP A 287 14.89 9.20 8.36
C ASP A 287 15.05 9.06 9.88
N GLY A 288 15.58 10.08 10.55
CA GLY A 288 15.84 10.06 11.98
C GLY A 288 14.59 9.80 12.84
N ALA A 289 13.41 10.18 12.33
CA ALA A 289 12.13 9.90 12.97
C ALA A 289 11.54 8.51 12.62
N TRP A 290 12.12 7.78 11.66
CA TRP A 290 11.65 6.45 11.33
C TRP A 290 12.10 5.44 12.39
N GLN A 291 11.31 4.39 12.55
CA GLN A 291 11.64 3.32 13.48
C GLN A 291 12.68 2.37 12.88
N ASN A 292 13.35 1.61 13.73
CA ASN A 292 14.04 0.42 13.27
C ASN A 292 13.02 -0.63 12.83
N ALA A 293 13.37 -1.44 11.84
CA ALA A 293 12.54 -2.55 11.42
C ALA A 293 12.29 -3.52 12.58
N THR A 294 11.06 -3.95 12.71
CA THR A 294 10.70 -5.07 13.59
C THR A 294 11.02 -6.36 12.86
N LEU A 295 11.65 -7.27 13.58
CA LEU A 295 11.98 -8.59 13.06
C LEU A 295 10.86 -9.55 13.36
N TYR A 296 10.57 -10.39 12.39
CA TYR A 296 9.54 -11.42 12.48
C TYR A 296 10.13 -12.78 12.12
N THR A 297 9.69 -13.79 12.84
CA THR A 297 10.06 -15.16 12.52
C THR A 297 9.26 -15.66 11.32
N ASN A 298 9.75 -16.72 10.71
CA ASN A 298 9.02 -17.41 9.66
C ASN A 298 7.60 -17.84 10.10
N GLU A 299 7.38 -18.10 11.39
CA GLU A 299 6.06 -18.44 11.92
C GLU A 299 5.11 -17.24 11.99
N ASP A 300 5.65 -16.03 12.24
CA ASP A 300 4.87 -14.81 12.34
C ASP A 300 4.30 -14.38 10.98
N ILE A 301 5.01 -14.72 9.88
CA ILE A 301 4.60 -14.43 8.49
C ILE A 301 3.63 -15.49 7.95
N GLY A 302 2.93 -16.18 8.80
CA GLY A 302 1.84 -17.08 8.42
C GLY A 302 2.28 -18.24 7.51
N GLY A 303 1.61 -18.40 6.37
CA GLY A 303 1.84 -19.52 5.45
C GLY A 303 3.06 -19.39 4.54
N SER A 304 3.78 -18.28 4.57
CA SER A 304 4.90 -18.00 3.64
C SER A 304 6.01 -19.03 3.74
N ILE A 305 6.37 -19.41 4.95
CA ILE A 305 7.42 -20.39 5.23
C ILE A 305 7.14 -21.81 4.73
N GLN A 306 5.87 -22.15 4.54
CA GLN A 306 5.48 -23.49 4.07
C GLN A 306 5.38 -23.59 2.56
N ARG A 307 5.70 -22.50 1.84
CA ARG A 307 5.61 -22.46 0.37
C ARG A 307 6.95 -22.77 -0.27
N PRO A 308 7.00 -23.53 -1.37
CA PRO A 308 8.24 -23.82 -2.08
C PRO A 308 9.00 -22.54 -2.50
N ALA A 309 8.28 -21.46 -2.79
CA ALA A 309 8.87 -20.16 -3.07
C ALA A 309 9.81 -19.63 -1.99
N TYR A 310 9.60 -20.01 -0.71
CA TYR A 310 10.51 -19.69 0.38
C TYR A 310 11.35 -20.91 0.78
N GLN A 311 10.74 -22.09 0.93
CA GLN A 311 11.38 -23.32 1.39
C GLN A 311 12.61 -23.72 0.57
N ASN A 312 12.55 -23.53 -0.74
CA ASN A 312 13.65 -23.82 -1.64
C ASN A 312 14.86 -22.89 -1.44
N PHE A 313 14.65 -21.75 -0.79
CA PHE A 313 15.67 -20.70 -0.63
C PHE A 313 16.05 -20.43 0.85
N THR A 314 15.71 -21.32 1.76
CA THR A 314 16.11 -21.23 3.17
C THR A 314 17.64 -21.28 3.33
N GLY A 315 18.36 -22.00 2.47
CA GLY A 315 19.84 -21.95 2.43
C GLY A 315 20.40 -20.56 2.11
N LEU A 316 19.60 -19.74 1.42
CA LEU A 316 19.93 -18.35 1.10
C LEU A 316 19.53 -17.39 2.21
N PHE A 317 18.27 -17.46 2.69
CA PHE A 317 17.74 -16.50 3.66
C PHE A 317 18.05 -16.85 5.11
N ASP A 318 17.90 -18.11 5.52
CA ASP A 318 18.07 -18.57 6.90
C ASP A 318 19.51 -19.07 7.18
N ASN A 319 20.50 -18.57 6.44
CA ASN A 319 21.90 -18.99 6.65
C ASN A 319 22.49 -18.34 7.91
N PRO A 320 22.95 -19.10 8.91
CA PRO A 320 23.43 -18.55 10.17
C PRO A 320 24.64 -17.60 10.05
N ALA A 321 25.32 -17.57 8.91
CA ALA A 321 26.44 -16.68 8.65
C ALA A 321 26.00 -15.24 8.32
N HIS A 322 24.76 -15.06 7.87
CA HIS A 322 24.21 -13.77 7.45
C HIS A 322 22.69 -13.73 7.50
N ASP A 323 22.11 -14.44 8.43
CA ASP A 323 20.71 -14.63 8.70
C ASP A 323 19.86 -13.40 8.34
N ALA A 324 19.06 -13.53 7.29
CA ALA A 324 18.16 -12.49 6.84
C ALA A 324 16.81 -12.70 7.50
N GLU A 325 16.40 -11.73 8.27
CA GLU A 325 15.12 -11.77 8.99
C GLU A 325 14.02 -11.12 8.18
N PHE A 326 12.79 -11.60 8.33
CA PHE A 326 11.63 -10.86 7.83
C PHE A 326 11.52 -9.53 8.57
N ILE A 327 11.41 -8.46 7.83
CA ILE A 327 11.22 -7.11 8.35
C ILE A 327 9.85 -6.56 7.98
N TRP A 328 9.30 -5.77 8.91
CA TRP A 328 8.11 -4.93 8.73
C TRP A 328 8.13 -3.78 9.75
N SER A 329 7.03 -3.02 9.82
CA SER A 329 6.75 -2.15 10.97
C SER A 329 6.43 -2.98 12.23
N GLU A 330 6.06 -2.34 13.32
CA GLU A 330 5.66 -3.06 14.54
C GLU A 330 4.27 -3.74 14.47
N ASN A 331 3.53 -3.56 13.36
CA ASN A 331 2.18 -4.09 13.20
C ASN A 331 2.01 -4.72 11.80
N LEU A 332 2.16 -6.04 11.74
CA LEU A 332 1.99 -6.84 10.52
C LEU A 332 0.58 -6.76 9.93
N LEU A 333 -0.44 -6.57 10.79
CA LEU A 333 -1.83 -6.77 10.41
C LEU A 333 -2.50 -5.52 9.85
N GLN A 334 -1.98 -4.34 10.17
CA GLN A 334 -2.66 -3.08 9.86
C GLN A 334 -1.80 -2.08 9.09
N ASP A 335 -0.47 -2.23 9.11
CA ASP A 335 0.43 -1.34 8.39
C ASP A 335 0.63 -1.86 6.95
N ASN A 336 -0.25 -1.44 6.03
CA ASN A 336 -0.36 -2.02 4.68
C ASN A 336 0.51 -1.34 3.60
N LEU A 337 1.01 -0.15 3.88
CA LEU A 337 2.05 0.49 3.09
C LEU A 337 3.19 0.87 4.02
N VAL A 338 4.30 0.18 3.90
CA VAL A 338 5.51 0.44 4.70
C VAL A 338 6.68 0.75 3.77
N LEU A 339 7.39 1.82 4.06
CA LEU A 339 8.67 2.11 3.40
C LEU A 339 9.81 1.65 4.29
N ALA A 340 10.82 1.03 3.68
CA ALA A 340 12.05 0.64 4.35
C ALA A 340 13.28 1.25 3.66
N ARG A 341 14.29 1.61 4.43
CA ARG A 341 15.57 2.18 3.94
C ARG A 341 16.77 1.58 4.63
N LYS A 342 17.86 1.48 3.87
CA LYS A 342 19.20 1.12 4.37
C LYS A 342 20.26 1.85 3.56
N ILE A 343 21.21 2.46 4.23
CA ILE A 343 22.42 3.04 3.58
C ILE A 343 23.52 1.97 3.60
N ILE A 344 24.16 1.80 2.47
CA ILE A 344 25.34 0.92 2.30
C ILE A 344 26.56 1.82 2.10
N GLU A 345 27.44 1.76 3.09
CA GLU A 345 28.68 2.54 3.17
C GLU A 345 29.79 1.94 2.27
#